data_3863b39dfda270964a66d3dc5820c9e5
#
_entry.id   3863b39dfda270964a66d3dc5820c9e5
#
_cell.length_a   1.000
_cell.length_b   1.000
_cell.length_c   1.000
_cell.angle_alpha   90.00
_cell.angle_beta   90.00
_cell.angle_gamma   90.00
#
_symmetry.space_group_name_H-M   'P 1'
#
loop_
_entity.id
_entity.type
_entity.pdbx_description
1 polymer ?
#
loop_
_entity_poly.entity_id
_entity_poly.type
_entity_poly.pdbx_seq_one_letter_code
_entity_poly.pdbx_strand_id
1 'polypeptide(L)'
;MSESRVSKGEHAEEALRYYFLSLGYYVVRSVPFSYHGIDVTDVDLWLYLRSSSVSRERVCVDIKNKKTPQAIERVFWGKGLQQVLKLEKCIVATTDNRKETREFGALHDVTVLSGDFVQKIIKNAPNIKERIEEEALLAALGAPCVTNSDINWRRYYREAKQNLLLKLNFDGCNYYFDRIRFLLEEYLATSFSVAPLRLLYMHLSMFLVALDYSTRNLAPYDVETRKQIIADGFRFGAAGKERADEIVNTALQILASTKKEDLFSKSSMEAEIKRQLEGYPAELLAEYFAKHDVMKLLFDNARECEKIAYLSTPPKTTEISIQIKSLLGLLCDFFKIDRKAVI
;
A
#
# COMPACT_ATOMS: atom_id res chain seq x y z
N MET A 1 9.01 17.17 27.43
CA MET A 1 8.81 16.20 26.32
C MET A 1 10.11 15.41 26.21
N SER A 2 10.14 14.14 26.60
CA SER A 2 11.33 13.30 26.48
C SER A 2 11.51 12.97 25.00
N GLU A 3 12.60 13.42 24.40
CA GLU A 3 13.06 12.91 23.11
C GLU A 3 13.18 11.38 23.23
N SER A 4 12.34 10.63 22.57
CA SER A 4 12.50 9.18 22.44
C SER A 4 13.79 8.96 21.65
N ARG A 5 14.84 8.46 22.33
CA ARG A 5 16.09 8.09 21.65
C ARG A 5 15.79 7.04 20.60
N VAL A 6 15.82 7.43 19.34
CA VAL A 6 15.75 6.53 18.19
C VAL A 6 16.85 5.47 18.35
N SER A 7 16.50 4.20 18.25
CA SER A 7 17.47 3.11 18.36
C SER A 7 18.45 3.11 17.18
N LYS A 8 19.63 2.52 17.36
CA LYS A 8 20.60 2.39 16.24
C LYS A 8 20.05 1.59 15.05
N GLY A 9 19.10 0.69 15.30
CA GLY A 9 18.41 -0.07 14.26
C GLY A 9 17.48 0.82 13.45
N GLU A 10 16.60 1.55 14.12
CA GLU A 10 15.65 2.49 13.50
C GLU A 10 16.35 3.56 12.65
N HIS A 11 17.49 4.08 13.14
CA HIS A 11 18.29 5.04 12.37
C HIS A 11 18.89 4.43 11.09
N ALA A 12 19.33 3.17 11.12
CA ALA A 12 19.85 2.48 9.94
C ALA A 12 18.72 2.19 8.93
N GLU A 13 17.54 1.79 9.41
CA GLU A 13 16.37 1.58 8.56
C GLU A 13 15.93 2.86 7.87
N GLU A 14 15.90 3.99 8.58
CA GLU A 14 15.51 5.27 7.99
C GLU A 14 16.57 5.78 6.98
N ALA A 15 17.86 5.63 7.26
CA ALA A 15 18.93 5.96 6.32
C ALA A 15 18.84 5.13 5.03
N LEU A 16 18.59 3.83 5.14
CA LEU A 16 18.40 2.95 3.99
C LEU A 16 17.09 3.27 3.24
N ARG A 17 16.02 3.64 3.95
CA ARG A 17 14.79 4.14 3.33
C ARG A 17 15.09 5.34 2.43
N TYR A 18 15.80 6.35 2.92
CA TYR A 18 16.19 7.51 2.11
C TYR A 18 17.05 7.13 0.91
N TYR A 19 17.98 6.20 1.10
CA TYR A 19 18.79 5.70 0.01
C TYR A 19 17.94 5.10 -1.10
N PHE A 20 17.01 4.19 -0.79
CA PHE A 20 16.14 3.58 -1.79
C PHE A 20 15.14 4.56 -2.40
N LEU A 21 14.61 5.53 -1.64
CA LEU A 21 13.80 6.63 -2.18
C LEU A 21 14.59 7.44 -3.22
N SER A 22 15.88 7.71 -2.96
CA SER A 22 16.74 8.44 -3.90
C SER A 22 17.04 7.66 -5.18
N LEU A 23 17.01 6.33 -5.13
CA LEU A 23 17.11 5.44 -6.29
C LEU A 23 15.79 5.31 -7.07
N GLY A 24 14.74 5.97 -6.64
CA GLY A 24 13.45 5.98 -7.34
C GLY A 24 12.45 4.92 -6.87
N TYR A 25 12.75 4.12 -5.85
CA TYR A 25 11.78 3.20 -5.27
C TYR A 25 10.67 3.92 -4.51
N TYR A 26 9.51 3.31 -4.48
CA TYR A 26 8.52 3.53 -3.42
C TYR A 26 8.90 2.65 -2.24
N VAL A 27 8.93 3.21 -1.04
CA VAL A 27 9.48 2.52 0.14
C VAL A 27 8.51 2.58 1.31
N VAL A 28 8.17 1.43 1.87
CA VAL A 28 7.42 1.33 3.12
C VAL A 28 8.26 0.62 4.17
N ARG A 29 8.37 1.24 5.36
CA ARG A 29 9.16 0.72 6.47
C ARG A 29 8.30 -0.06 7.46
N SER A 30 8.89 -1.09 8.10
CA SER A 30 8.27 -1.90 9.15
C SER A 30 6.90 -2.44 8.73
N VAL A 31 6.87 -3.22 7.64
CA VAL A 31 5.64 -3.78 7.09
C VAL A 31 5.30 -5.07 7.81
N PRO A 32 4.19 -5.14 8.56
CA PRO A 32 3.85 -6.34 9.32
C PRO A 32 3.43 -7.47 8.40
N PHE A 33 3.94 -8.66 8.69
CA PHE A 33 3.49 -9.90 8.09
C PHE A 33 2.86 -10.79 9.15
N SER A 34 1.57 -11.06 9.01
CA SER A 34 0.86 -12.02 9.83
C SER A 34 0.16 -13.08 8.98
N TYR A 35 -0.02 -14.26 9.54
CA TYR A 35 -0.70 -15.39 8.92
C TYR A 35 -1.83 -15.86 9.83
N HIS A 36 -3.07 -15.79 9.35
CA HIS A 36 -4.29 -16.13 10.13
C HIS A 36 -4.34 -15.51 11.53
N GLY A 37 -3.93 -14.24 11.65
CA GLY A 37 -3.93 -13.50 12.92
C GLY A 37 -2.71 -13.75 13.81
N ILE A 38 -1.77 -14.61 13.39
CA ILE A 38 -0.51 -14.84 14.09
C ILE A 38 0.54 -13.88 13.50
N ASP A 39 1.14 -13.03 14.32
CA ASP A 39 2.26 -12.18 13.91
C ASP A 39 3.49 -13.07 13.62
N VAL A 40 3.98 -13.02 12.38
CA VAL A 40 5.13 -13.84 11.92
C VAL A 40 6.41 -13.02 12.01
N THR A 41 6.45 -11.86 11.41
CA THR A 41 7.59 -10.93 11.39
C THR A 41 7.19 -9.59 10.81
N ASP A 42 8.06 -8.59 10.96
CA ASP A 42 7.99 -7.35 10.18
C ASP A 42 9.05 -7.40 9.06
N VAL A 43 8.70 -6.90 7.88
CA VAL A 43 9.64 -6.64 6.78
C VAL A 43 10.25 -5.26 7.04
N ASP A 44 11.55 -5.17 7.30
CA ASP A 44 12.22 -3.91 7.68
C ASP A 44 11.96 -2.81 6.63
N LEU A 45 12.21 -3.10 5.33
CA LEU A 45 11.74 -2.27 4.23
C LEU A 45 11.09 -3.12 3.15
N TRP A 46 9.94 -2.68 2.68
CA TRP A 46 9.31 -3.18 1.46
C TRP A 46 9.45 -2.12 0.37
N LEU A 47 10.01 -2.53 -0.78
CA LEU A 47 10.26 -1.64 -1.89
C LEU A 47 9.40 -2.03 -3.09
N TYR A 48 8.98 -1.03 -3.84
CA TYR A 48 8.28 -1.21 -5.10
C TYR A 48 8.87 -0.31 -6.17
N LEU A 49 9.10 -0.85 -7.36
CA LEU A 49 9.64 -0.11 -8.51
C LEU A 49 8.87 -0.45 -9.77
N ARG A 50 8.53 0.58 -10.52
CA ARG A 50 8.08 0.47 -11.91
C ARG A 50 9.27 0.70 -12.83
N SER A 51 9.85 -0.37 -13.36
CA SER A 51 11.02 -0.29 -14.24
C SER A 51 10.66 -0.07 -15.72
N SER A 52 9.42 -0.43 -16.13
CA SER A 52 8.90 -0.18 -17.48
C SER A 52 7.36 -0.15 -17.47
N SER A 53 6.76 0.00 -18.65
CA SER A 53 5.31 -0.07 -18.82
C SER A 53 4.71 -1.44 -18.44
N VAL A 54 5.50 -2.51 -18.54
CA VAL A 54 5.05 -3.90 -18.28
C VAL A 54 5.82 -4.61 -17.16
N SER A 55 6.83 -3.98 -16.55
CA SER A 55 7.66 -4.59 -15.51
C SER A 55 7.54 -3.86 -14.18
N ARG A 56 7.35 -4.64 -13.12
CA ARG A 56 7.28 -4.22 -11.72
C ARG A 56 8.20 -5.08 -10.88
N GLU A 57 8.80 -4.48 -9.89
CA GLU A 57 9.70 -5.16 -8.96
C GLU A 57 9.27 -4.88 -7.52
N ARG A 58 9.08 -5.94 -6.72
CA ARG A 58 8.84 -5.89 -5.29
C ARG A 58 10.01 -6.51 -4.58
N VAL A 59 10.55 -5.81 -3.59
CA VAL A 59 11.78 -6.22 -2.91
C VAL A 59 11.55 -6.18 -1.41
N CYS A 60 12.01 -7.21 -0.67
CA CYS A 60 12.19 -7.11 0.77
C CYS A 60 13.65 -6.76 1.10
N VAL A 61 13.83 -5.89 2.08
CA VAL A 61 15.15 -5.60 2.65
C VAL A 61 15.13 -6.02 4.10
N ASP A 62 16.06 -6.89 4.48
CA ASP A 62 16.32 -7.27 5.87
C ASP A 62 17.55 -6.51 6.36
N ILE A 63 17.41 -5.81 7.49
CA ILE A 63 18.44 -4.90 8.01
C ILE A 63 18.93 -5.37 9.37
N LYS A 64 20.23 -5.64 9.47
CA LYS A 64 20.86 -6.04 10.75
C LYS A 64 22.08 -5.19 11.05
N ASN A 65 21.88 -4.21 11.92
CA ASN A 65 22.91 -3.32 12.43
C ASN A 65 23.39 -3.78 13.82
N LYS A 66 24.03 -4.97 13.90
CA LYS A 66 24.54 -5.59 15.11
C LYS A 66 26.05 -5.82 15.03
N LYS A 67 26.76 -5.90 16.19
CA LYS A 67 28.20 -6.16 16.25
C LYS A 67 28.59 -7.55 15.71
N THR A 68 27.72 -8.54 15.87
CA THR A 68 27.87 -9.91 15.35
C THR A 68 26.67 -10.24 14.47
N PRO A 69 26.73 -9.96 13.15
CA PRO A 69 25.54 -9.95 12.28
C PRO A 69 25.29 -11.35 11.83
N GLN A 70 25.43 -12.42 12.15
CA GLN A 70 25.03 -13.73 11.59
C GLN A 70 24.58 -13.63 10.11
N ALA A 71 25.42 -12.99 9.30
CA ALA A 71 25.02 -12.51 7.97
C ALA A 71 24.61 -13.66 7.01
N ILE A 72 25.24 -14.82 7.10
CA ILE A 72 24.87 -16.01 6.30
C ILE A 72 23.46 -16.49 6.67
N GLU A 73 23.11 -16.54 7.95
CA GLU A 73 21.76 -16.92 8.39
C GLU A 73 20.72 -15.91 7.89
N ARG A 74 21.08 -14.62 7.81
CA ARG A 74 20.19 -13.59 7.27
C ARG A 74 19.93 -13.77 5.77
N VAL A 75 20.90 -14.29 5.00
CA VAL A 75 20.69 -14.66 3.59
C VAL A 75 19.63 -15.76 3.48
N PHE A 76 19.69 -16.80 4.31
CA PHE A 76 18.66 -17.85 4.33
C PHE A 76 17.29 -17.28 4.75
N TRP A 77 17.26 -16.46 5.80
CA TRP A 77 16.03 -15.82 6.26
C TRP A 77 15.39 -14.94 5.18
N GLY A 78 16.18 -14.04 4.59
CA GLY A 78 15.73 -13.15 3.53
C GLY A 78 15.23 -13.90 2.31
N LYS A 79 15.94 -14.97 1.89
CA LYS A 79 15.51 -15.83 0.79
C LYS A 79 14.22 -16.56 1.12
N GLY A 80 14.07 -17.09 2.33
CA GLY A 80 12.83 -17.70 2.81
C GLY A 80 11.66 -16.73 2.77
N LEU A 81 11.87 -15.51 3.26
CA LEU A 81 10.86 -14.45 3.26
C LEU A 81 10.47 -14.03 1.83
N GLN A 82 11.45 -13.87 0.93
CA GLN A 82 11.22 -13.63 -0.50
C GLN A 82 10.30 -14.68 -1.12
N GLN A 83 10.56 -15.95 -0.85
CA GLN A 83 9.79 -17.08 -1.40
C GLN A 83 8.36 -17.11 -0.84
N VAL A 84 8.21 -16.98 0.48
CA VAL A 84 6.91 -17.00 1.15
C VAL A 84 6.02 -15.84 0.66
N LEU A 85 6.60 -14.66 0.50
CA LEU A 85 5.88 -13.46 0.05
C LEU A 85 5.82 -13.32 -1.48
N LYS A 86 6.46 -14.24 -2.22
CA LYS A 86 6.53 -14.24 -3.68
C LYS A 86 7.03 -12.91 -4.25
N LEU A 87 8.10 -12.37 -3.66
CA LEU A 87 8.73 -11.13 -4.11
C LEU A 87 9.81 -11.40 -5.16
N GLU A 88 10.05 -10.43 -6.03
CA GLU A 88 11.01 -10.56 -7.13
C GLU A 88 12.44 -10.60 -6.62
N LYS A 89 12.77 -9.83 -5.57
CA LYS A 89 14.14 -9.75 -5.02
C LYS A 89 14.16 -9.68 -3.50
N CYS A 90 15.33 -10.00 -2.95
CA CYS A 90 15.67 -9.81 -1.55
C CYS A 90 17.02 -9.09 -1.43
N ILE A 91 17.11 -8.17 -0.49
CA ILE A 91 18.32 -7.47 -0.11
C ILE A 91 18.58 -7.71 1.38
N VAL A 92 19.82 -8.03 1.75
CA VAL A 92 20.25 -8.12 3.14
C VAL A 92 21.28 -7.03 3.40
N ALA A 93 20.95 -6.08 4.27
CA ALA A 93 21.87 -5.05 4.73
C ALA A 93 22.46 -5.48 6.08
N THR A 94 23.77 -5.64 6.13
CA THR A 94 24.49 -6.19 7.29
C THR A 94 25.69 -5.35 7.67
N THR A 95 26.22 -5.56 8.88
CA THR A 95 27.51 -4.98 9.31
C THR A 95 28.70 -5.87 8.91
N ASP A 96 28.46 -7.00 8.26
CA ASP A 96 29.50 -7.90 7.77
C ASP A 96 30.17 -7.35 6.50
N ASN A 97 31.51 -7.35 6.46
CA ASN A 97 32.30 -6.88 5.33
C ASN A 97 32.96 -8.01 4.53
N ARG A 98 32.79 -9.27 4.96
CA ARG A 98 33.41 -10.42 4.30
C ARG A 98 32.96 -10.56 2.86
N LYS A 99 33.92 -10.83 1.97
CA LYS A 99 33.65 -11.06 0.56
C LYS A 99 32.79 -12.31 0.36
N GLU A 100 33.06 -13.35 1.15
CA GLU A 100 32.38 -14.65 1.12
C GLU A 100 30.88 -14.51 1.41
N THR A 101 30.50 -13.60 2.31
CA THR A 101 29.07 -13.34 2.59
C THR A 101 28.35 -12.76 1.38
N ARG A 102 29.00 -11.86 0.62
CA ARG A 102 28.42 -11.29 -0.61
C ARG A 102 28.35 -12.32 -1.73
N GLU A 103 29.40 -13.13 -1.89
CA GLU A 103 29.43 -14.21 -2.87
C GLU A 103 28.36 -15.26 -2.57
N PHE A 104 28.21 -15.63 -1.30
CA PHE A 104 27.14 -16.53 -0.87
C PHE A 104 25.75 -15.95 -1.16
N GLY A 105 25.51 -14.67 -0.86
CA GLY A 105 24.26 -14.01 -1.22
C GLY A 105 23.99 -14.05 -2.73
N ALA A 106 24.98 -13.72 -3.56
CA ALA A 106 24.86 -13.75 -5.01
C ALA A 106 24.54 -15.13 -5.58
N LEU A 107 25.10 -16.21 -5.00
CA LEU A 107 24.78 -17.60 -5.37
C LEU A 107 23.29 -17.95 -5.13
N HIS A 108 22.63 -17.24 -4.22
CA HIS A 108 21.24 -17.47 -3.85
C HIS A 108 20.30 -16.36 -4.30
N ASP A 109 20.68 -15.51 -5.26
CA ASP A 109 19.92 -14.36 -5.75
C ASP A 109 19.50 -13.40 -4.63
N VAL A 110 20.36 -13.20 -3.63
CA VAL A 110 20.20 -12.23 -2.55
C VAL A 110 21.29 -11.19 -2.65
N THR A 111 20.90 -9.93 -2.78
CA THR A 111 21.87 -8.82 -2.79
C THR A 111 22.30 -8.51 -1.36
N VAL A 112 23.59 -8.59 -1.07
CA VAL A 112 24.14 -8.26 0.25
C VAL A 112 24.81 -6.90 0.22
N LEU A 113 24.29 -5.95 1.00
CA LEU A 113 24.93 -4.66 1.26
C LEU A 113 25.88 -4.82 2.44
N SER A 114 27.18 -4.65 2.17
CA SER A 114 28.25 -4.80 3.20
C SER A 114 28.19 -3.70 4.26
N GLY A 115 28.79 -3.96 5.42
CA GLY A 115 28.85 -3.05 6.54
C GLY A 115 29.43 -1.69 6.18
N ASP A 116 30.54 -1.66 5.42
CA ASP A 116 31.15 -0.41 4.96
C ASP A 116 30.20 0.40 4.06
N PHE A 117 29.45 -0.27 3.20
CA PHE A 117 28.49 0.39 2.35
C PHE A 117 27.28 0.94 3.16
N VAL A 118 26.74 0.14 4.07
CA VAL A 118 25.66 0.57 4.98
C VAL A 118 26.10 1.73 5.85
N GLN A 119 27.33 1.70 6.41
CA GLN A 119 27.84 2.81 7.20
C GLN A 119 28.03 4.10 6.38
N LYS A 120 28.44 4.00 5.11
CA LYS A 120 28.47 5.14 4.20
C LYS A 120 27.09 5.74 3.98
N ILE A 121 26.06 4.90 3.79
CA ILE A 121 24.67 5.38 3.65
C ILE A 121 24.24 6.11 4.93
N ILE A 122 24.44 5.50 6.10
CA ILE A 122 24.07 6.08 7.39
C ILE A 122 24.77 7.43 7.61
N LYS A 123 26.07 7.50 7.34
CA LYS A 123 26.87 8.73 7.52
C LYS A 123 26.44 9.85 6.57
N ASN A 124 26.03 9.51 5.36
CA ASN A 124 25.65 10.46 4.32
C ASN A 124 24.12 10.63 4.21
N ALA A 125 23.37 10.06 5.14
CA ALA A 125 21.92 10.23 5.15
C ALA A 125 21.57 11.72 5.25
N PRO A 126 20.74 12.24 4.34
CA PRO A 126 20.40 13.66 4.33
C PRO A 126 19.56 14.00 5.57
N ASN A 127 19.91 15.08 6.24
CA ASN A 127 19.02 15.66 7.25
C ASN A 127 17.93 16.47 6.54
N ILE A 128 16.85 15.80 6.17
CA ILE A 128 15.71 16.42 5.47
C ILE A 128 14.77 17.00 6.51
N LYS A 129 14.95 18.27 6.83
CA LYS A 129 14.12 18.99 7.83
C LYS A 129 12.62 19.01 7.50
N GLU A 130 12.27 18.88 6.23
CA GLU A 130 10.88 18.94 5.79
C GLU A 130 10.16 17.58 5.87
N ARG A 131 10.89 16.48 6.01
CA ARG A 131 10.32 15.12 6.07
C ARG A 131 10.50 14.55 7.47
N ILE A 132 9.39 14.06 8.05
CA ILE A 132 9.43 13.36 9.33
C ILE A 132 9.81 11.89 9.14
N GLU A 133 10.44 11.31 10.14
CA GLU A 133 10.74 9.88 10.23
C GLU A 133 9.49 9.07 10.62
N GLU A 134 9.53 7.74 10.45
CA GLU A 134 8.42 6.83 10.77
C GLU A 134 7.95 6.97 12.23
N GLU A 135 8.88 7.10 13.17
CA GLU A 135 8.57 7.26 14.60
C GLU A 135 7.79 8.55 14.87
N ALA A 136 8.17 9.64 14.23
CA ALA A 136 7.47 10.92 14.33
C ALA A 136 6.09 10.86 13.67
N LEU A 137 5.94 10.13 12.55
CA LEU A 137 4.64 9.87 11.94
C LEU A 137 3.75 9.08 12.91
N LEU A 138 4.25 7.98 13.49
CA LEU A 138 3.50 7.17 14.45
C LEU A 138 3.15 7.95 15.71
N ALA A 139 4.02 8.86 16.18
CA ALA A 139 3.73 9.75 17.28
C ALA A 139 2.59 10.73 16.91
N ALA A 140 2.63 11.32 15.73
CA ALA A 140 1.58 12.21 15.23
C ALA A 140 0.22 11.50 15.10
N LEU A 141 0.21 10.24 14.64
CA LEU A 141 -1.00 9.42 14.56
C LEU A 141 -1.53 8.96 15.93
N GLY A 142 -0.71 8.99 16.97
CA GLY A 142 -1.12 8.67 18.34
C GLY A 142 -1.52 9.88 19.18
N ALA A 143 -1.39 11.10 18.64
CA ALA A 143 -1.81 12.30 19.32
C ALA A 143 -3.33 12.34 19.46
N PRO A 144 -3.88 12.89 20.58
CA PRO A 144 -5.31 13.07 20.73
C PRO A 144 -5.86 13.89 19.54
N CYS A 145 -6.79 13.30 18.81
CA CYS A 145 -7.52 13.96 17.76
C CYS A 145 -8.93 14.24 18.25
N VAL A 146 -9.45 15.43 18.00
CA VAL A 146 -10.84 15.77 18.32
C VAL A 146 -11.72 15.06 17.27
N THR A 147 -11.93 13.77 17.47
CA THR A 147 -12.87 12.96 16.67
C THR A 147 -13.97 12.47 17.59
N ASN A 148 -15.16 12.31 17.04
CA ASN A 148 -16.28 11.69 17.75
C ASN A 148 -16.14 10.14 17.87
N SER A 149 -15.00 9.59 17.42
CA SER A 149 -14.76 8.15 17.34
C SER A 149 -13.43 7.77 17.99
N ASP A 150 -13.42 6.68 18.76
CA ASP A 150 -12.22 6.07 19.38
C ASP A 150 -11.35 5.35 18.32
N ILE A 151 -10.93 6.06 17.28
CA ILE A 151 -10.17 5.48 16.19
C ILE A 151 -8.70 5.36 16.57
N ASN A 152 -8.17 4.15 16.49
CA ASN A 152 -6.73 3.90 16.60
C ASN A 152 -6.04 4.08 15.25
N TRP A 153 -5.60 5.31 14.94
CA TRP A 153 -4.95 5.67 13.69
C TRP A 153 -3.65 4.90 13.42
N ARG A 154 -2.88 4.54 14.46
CA ARG A 154 -1.67 3.70 14.32
C ARG A 154 -2.02 2.31 13.83
N ARG A 155 -3.07 1.70 14.37
CA ARG A 155 -3.58 0.41 13.92
C ARG A 155 -4.08 0.49 12.48
N TYR A 156 -4.80 1.56 12.16
CA TYR A 156 -5.31 1.81 10.82
C TYR A 156 -4.19 1.86 9.77
N TYR A 157 -3.09 2.54 10.10
CA TYR A 157 -1.90 2.59 9.26
C TYR A 157 -1.16 1.24 9.18
N ARG A 158 -1.03 0.52 10.29
CA ARG A 158 -0.42 -0.82 10.33
C ARG A 158 -1.16 -1.80 9.43
N GLU A 159 -2.49 -1.83 9.49
CA GLU A 159 -3.35 -2.67 8.63
C GLU A 159 -3.17 -2.32 7.14
N ALA A 160 -3.04 -1.04 6.81
CA ALA A 160 -2.79 -0.61 5.43
C ALA A 160 -1.45 -1.12 4.90
N LYS A 161 -0.37 -1.02 5.68
CA LYS A 161 0.93 -1.59 5.31
C LYS A 161 0.86 -3.10 5.08
N GLN A 162 0.19 -3.83 5.97
CA GLN A 162 0.01 -5.28 5.84
C GLN A 162 -0.76 -5.65 4.56
N ASN A 163 -1.76 -4.86 4.19
CA ASN A 163 -2.53 -5.11 2.98
C ASN A 163 -1.69 -4.99 1.70
N LEU A 164 -0.71 -4.07 1.64
CA LEU A 164 0.26 -4.01 0.53
C LEU A 164 1.02 -5.32 0.34
N LEU A 165 1.38 -5.96 1.43
CA LEU A 165 2.13 -7.20 1.39
C LEU A 165 1.28 -8.40 0.94
N LEU A 166 0.05 -8.46 1.42
CA LEU A 166 -0.84 -9.62 1.27
C LEU A 166 -1.78 -9.55 0.07
N LYS A 167 -2.19 -8.34 -0.34
CA LYS A 167 -3.25 -8.12 -1.34
C LYS A 167 -2.87 -7.02 -2.34
N LEU A 168 -1.76 -7.20 -3.04
CA LEU A 168 -1.36 -6.29 -4.11
C LEU A 168 -2.09 -6.65 -5.42
N ASN A 169 -3.42 -6.49 -5.44
CA ASN A 169 -4.35 -6.83 -6.50
C ASN A 169 -5.62 -5.96 -6.39
N PHE A 170 -6.67 -6.26 -7.15
CA PHE A 170 -7.93 -5.50 -7.09
C PHE A 170 -8.64 -5.61 -5.74
N ASP A 171 -8.50 -6.70 -4.98
CA ASP A 171 -9.05 -6.77 -3.60
C ASP A 171 -8.36 -5.76 -2.69
N GLY A 172 -7.04 -5.58 -2.87
CA GLY A 172 -6.28 -4.54 -2.19
C GLY A 172 -6.69 -3.14 -2.64
N CYS A 173 -6.93 -2.93 -3.93
CA CYS A 173 -7.47 -1.66 -4.43
C CYS A 173 -8.81 -1.32 -3.76
N ASN A 174 -9.74 -2.26 -3.69
CA ASN A 174 -11.04 -2.09 -3.05
C ASN A 174 -10.91 -1.83 -1.54
N TYR A 175 -10.00 -2.54 -0.85
CA TYR A 175 -9.68 -2.26 0.55
C TYR A 175 -9.25 -0.80 0.78
N TYR A 176 -8.30 -0.28 -0.02
CA TYR A 176 -7.87 1.10 0.11
C TYR A 176 -8.97 2.08 -0.27
N PHE A 177 -9.80 1.73 -1.23
CA PHE A 177 -10.89 2.53 -1.71
C PHE A 177 -11.91 2.83 -0.60
N ASP A 178 -12.34 1.81 0.14
CA ASP A 178 -13.22 1.96 1.29
C ASP A 178 -12.57 2.80 2.41
N ARG A 179 -11.27 2.60 2.62
CA ARG A 179 -10.52 3.36 3.63
C ARG A 179 -10.34 4.82 3.25
N ILE A 180 -10.11 5.12 1.98
CA ILE A 180 -10.01 6.49 1.47
C ILE A 180 -11.34 7.23 1.65
N ARG A 181 -12.48 6.60 1.35
CA ARG A 181 -13.80 7.15 1.61
C ARG A 181 -13.94 7.56 3.07
N PHE A 182 -13.71 6.62 3.98
CA PHE A 182 -13.79 6.86 5.42
C PHE A 182 -12.85 8.01 5.86
N LEU A 183 -11.62 8.05 5.37
CA LEU A 183 -10.65 9.10 5.71
C LEU A 183 -11.05 10.48 5.18
N LEU A 184 -11.69 10.55 4.02
CA LEU A 184 -12.27 11.79 3.49
C LEU A 184 -13.42 12.29 4.38
N GLU A 185 -14.33 11.40 4.77
CA GLU A 185 -15.44 11.70 5.68
C GLU A 185 -14.91 12.20 7.04
N GLU A 186 -13.92 11.53 7.63
CA GLU A 186 -13.29 11.94 8.89
C GLU A 186 -12.50 13.26 8.77
N TYR A 187 -11.78 13.46 7.67
CA TYR A 187 -11.07 14.72 7.42
C TYR A 187 -12.00 15.92 7.39
N LEU A 188 -13.17 15.78 6.78
CA LEU A 188 -14.22 16.82 6.75
C LEU A 188 -14.87 16.98 8.12
N ALA A 189 -15.20 15.89 8.80
CA ALA A 189 -15.88 15.92 10.09
C ALA A 189 -15.01 16.51 11.22
N THR A 190 -13.68 16.33 11.14
CA THR A 190 -12.73 16.79 12.17
C THR A 190 -12.13 18.18 11.89
N SER A 191 -12.81 18.99 11.08
CA SER A 191 -12.33 20.33 10.72
C SER A 191 -10.88 20.32 10.20
N PHE A 192 -10.59 19.36 9.33
CA PHE A 192 -9.31 19.24 8.63
C PHE A 192 -8.12 18.82 9.53
N SER A 193 -8.36 17.90 10.44
CA SER A 193 -7.32 17.33 11.31
C SER A 193 -6.17 16.71 10.52
N VAL A 194 -4.95 16.84 11.07
CA VAL A 194 -3.71 16.38 10.42
C VAL A 194 -3.61 14.84 10.35
N ALA A 195 -4.10 14.10 11.32
CA ALA A 195 -3.99 12.64 11.34
C ALA A 195 -4.81 11.97 10.21
N PRO A 196 -6.12 12.26 10.02
CA PRO A 196 -6.87 11.80 8.86
C PRO A 196 -6.26 12.23 7.52
N LEU A 197 -5.75 13.46 7.43
CA LEU A 197 -5.12 13.98 6.21
C LEU A 197 -3.86 13.20 5.83
N ARG A 198 -2.95 12.93 6.79
CA ARG A 198 -1.76 12.12 6.54
C ARG A 198 -2.12 10.71 6.09
N LEU A 199 -3.08 10.10 6.76
CA LEU A 199 -3.56 8.77 6.41
C LEU A 199 -4.27 8.75 5.05
N LEU A 200 -5.00 9.80 4.70
CA LEU A 200 -5.60 9.94 3.38
C LEU A 200 -4.51 9.87 2.29
N TYR A 201 -3.44 10.66 2.41
CA TYR A 201 -2.35 10.63 1.44
C TYR A 201 -1.62 9.28 1.43
N MET A 202 -1.42 8.64 2.60
CA MET A 202 -0.82 7.31 2.67
C MET A 202 -1.69 6.25 2.00
N HIS A 203 -3.01 6.26 2.22
CA HIS A 203 -3.92 5.29 1.60
C HIS A 203 -4.06 5.54 0.09
N LEU A 204 -4.09 6.80 -0.35
CA LEU A 204 -4.02 7.14 -1.78
C LEU A 204 -2.75 6.60 -2.42
N SER A 205 -1.61 6.80 -1.76
CA SER A 205 -0.32 6.29 -2.20
C SER A 205 -0.32 4.77 -2.37
N MET A 206 -0.78 4.04 -1.34
CA MET A 206 -0.86 2.57 -1.35
C MET A 206 -1.89 2.05 -2.36
N PHE A 207 -3.02 2.73 -2.51
CA PHE A 207 -4.01 2.46 -3.54
C PHE A 207 -3.41 2.54 -4.95
N LEU A 208 -2.68 3.62 -5.24
CA LEU A 208 -2.04 3.82 -6.54
C LEU A 208 -0.98 2.77 -6.83
N VAL A 209 -0.19 2.34 -5.84
CA VAL A 209 0.75 1.21 -5.97
C VAL A 209 0.01 -0.09 -6.27
N ALA A 210 -1.07 -0.39 -5.53
CA ALA A 210 -1.88 -1.58 -5.76
C ALA A 210 -2.51 -1.58 -7.15
N LEU A 211 -3.01 -0.44 -7.60
CA LEU A 211 -3.60 -0.27 -8.93
C LEU A 211 -2.53 -0.37 -10.05
N ASP A 212 -1.36 0.26 -9.88
CA ASP A 212 -0.25 0.14 -10.83
C ASP A 212 0.21 -1.31 -10.99
N TYR A 213 0.28 -2.06 -9.89
CA TYR A 213 0.62 -3.49 -9.94
C TYR A 213 -0.50 -4.33 -10.58
N SER A 214 -1.77 -4.06 -10.24
CA SER A 214 -2.93 -4.79 -10.80
C SER A 214 -3.07 -4.59 -12.31
N THR A 215 -2.72 -3.40 -12.80
CA THR A 215 -2.83 -3.02 -14.21
C THR A 215 -1.54 -3.23 -15.01
N ARG A 216 -0.50 -3.83 -14.44
CA ARG A 216 0.85 -3.95 -15.07
C ARG A 216 0.85 -4.68 -16.42
N ASN A 217 -0.08 -5.58 -16.64
CA ASN A 217 -0.18 -6.37 -17.87
C ASN A 217 -1.15 -5.76 -18.89
N LEU A 218 -1.75 -4.59 -18.62
CA LEU A 218 -2.78 -4.00 -19.46
C LEU A 218 -2.21 -3.08 -20.56
N ALA A 219 -0.93 -2.75 -20.52
CA ALA A 219 -0.31 -1.84 -21.50
C ALA A 219 -0.51 -2.27 -22.97
N PRO A 220 -0.47 -3.58 -23.33
CA PRO A 220 -0.66 -4.02 -24.71
C PRO A 220 -2.11 -3.97 -25.22
N TYR A 221 -3.10 -3.84 -24.33
CA TYR A 221 -4.51 -3.85 -24.73
C TYR A 221 -4.99 -2.48 -25.20
N ASP A 222 -6.02 -2.47 -26.05
CA ASP A 222 -6.76 -1.26 -26.40
C ASP A 222 -7.51 -0.67 -25.20
N VAL A 223 -8.02 0.56 -25.36
CA VAL A 223 -8.66 1.30 -24.26
C VAL A 223 -9.93 0.62 -23.77
N GLU A 224 -10.75 0.07 -24.66
CA GLU A 224 -12.02 -0.54 -24.28
C GLU A 224 -11.80 -1.86 -23.52
N THR A 225 -10.86 -2.68 -23.98
CA THR A 225 -10.44 -3.88 -23.24
C THR A 225 -9.90 -3.53 -21.85
N ARG A 226 -9.08 -2.48 -21.74
CA ARG A 226 -8.58 -2.01 -20.44
C ARG A 226 -9.70 -1.55 -19.52
N LYS A 227 -10.68 -0.79 -20.04
CA LYS A 227 -11.85 -0.34 -19.27
C LYS A 227 -12.61 -1.54 -18.70
N GLN A 228 -12.89 -2.53 -19.55
CA GLN A 228 -13.60 -3.73 -19.11
C GLN A 228 -12.87 -4.45 -17.98
N ILE A 229 -11.56 -4.71 -18.15
CA ILE A 229 -10.75 -5.41 -17.12
C ILE A 229 -10.70 -4.62 -15.80
N ILE A 230 -10.56 -3.30 -15.89
CA ILE A 230 -10.50 -2.44 -14.70
C ILE A 230 -11.86 -2.37 -14.00
N ALA A 231 -12.97 -2.23 -14.76
CA ALA A 231 -14.33 -2.24 -14.21
C ALA A 231 -14.65 -3.57 -13.52
N ASP A 232 -14.32 -4.70 -14.15
CA ASP A 232 -14.52 -6.03 -13.58
C ASP A 232 -13.65 -6.23 -12.32
N GLY A 233 -12.41 -5.74 -12.34
CA GLY A 233 -11.52 -5.77 -11.18
C GLY A 233 -12.07 -5.02 -9.96
N PHE A 234 -12.60 -3.82 -10.15
CA PHE A 234 -13.25 -3.06 -9.08
C PHE A 234 -14.57 -3.69 -8.63
N ARG A 235 -15.36 -4.27 -9.55
CA ARG A 235 -16.67 -4.86 -9.26
C ARG A 235 -16.57 -6.23 -8.59
N PHE A 236 -15.68 -7.08 -9.07
CA PHE A 236 -15.60 -8.50 -8.68
C PHE A 236 -14.31 -8.86 -7.91
N GLY A 237 -13.40 -7.91 -7.74
CA GLY A 237 -12.11 -8.16 -7.10
C GLY A 237 -11.15 -8.99 -7.97
N ALA A 238 -10.10 -9.52 -7.33
CA ALA A 238 -9.07 -10.30 -7.99
C ALA A 238 -9.53 -11.70 -8.43
N ALA A 239 -10.60 -12.22 -7.83
CA ALA A 239 -11.16 -13.53 -8.16
C ALA A 239 -11.93 -13.53 -9.49
N GLY A 240 -12.39 -12.34 -9.95
CA GLY A 240 -13.15 -12.18 -11.17
C GLY A 240 -14.63 -12.56 -11.06
N LYS A 241 -15.37 -12.29 -12.15
CA LYS A 241 -16.82 -12.44 -12.19
C LYS A 241 -17.29 -13.87 -11.94
N GLU A 242 -16.69 -14.84 -12.60
CA GLU A 242 -17.10 -16.26 -12.49
C GLU A 242 -17.04 -16.75 -11.03
N ARG A 243 -15.94 -16.44 -10.35
CA ARG A 243 -15.79 -16.83 -8.95
C ARG A 243 -16.73 -16.09 -8.00
N ALA A 244 -17.00 -14.81 -8.28
CA ALA A 244 -17.99 -14.04 -7.53
C ALA A 244 -19.39 -14.66 -7.69
N ASP A 245 -19.78 -15.02 -8.90
CA ASP A 245 -21.06 -15.69 -9.20
C ASP A 245 -21.17 -17.06 -8.50
N GLU A 246 -20.09 -17.86 -8.49
CA GLU A 246 -20.03 -19.13 -7.75
C GLU A 246 -20.27 -18.93 -6.24
N ILE A 247 -19.59 -17.94 -5.64
CA ILE A 247 -19.73 -17.63 -4.20
C ILE A 247 -21.18 -17.21 -3.89
N VAL A 248 -21.75 -16.32 -4.70
CA VAL A 248 -23.15 -15.87 -4.56
C VAL A 248 -24.11 -17.05 -4.66
N ASN A 249 -23.97 -17.89 -5.68
CA ASN A 249 -24.81 -19.06 -5.86
C ASN A 249 -24.73 -20.05 -4.69
N THR A 250 -23.50 -20.29 -4.18
CA THR A 250 -23.30 -21.17 -3.02
C THR A 250 -23.95 -20.58 -1.76
N ALA A 251 -23.77 -19.28 -1.51
CA ALA A 251 -24.40 -18.61 -0.38
C ALA A 251 -25.94 -18.68 -0.44
N LEU A 252 -26.52 -18.47 -1.62
CA LEU A 252 -27.95 -18.58 -1.83
C LEU A 252 -28.50 -20.02 -1.65
N GLN A 253 -27.72 -21.04 -2.04
CA GLN A 253 -28.05 -22.44 -1.78
C GLN A 253 -28.08 -22.76 -0.28
N ILE A 254 -27.06 -22.29 0.47
CA ILE A 254 -27.00 -22.46 1.93
C ILE A 254 -28.19 -21.77 2.60
N LEU A 255 -28.50 -20.53 2.21
CA LEU A 255 -29.64 -19.80 2.75
C LEU A 255 -30.97 -20.52 2.46
N ALA A 256 -31.16 -21.04 1.27
CA ALA A 256 -32.34 -21.80 0.90
C ALA A 256 -32.48 -23.11 1.71
N SER A 257 -31.36 -23.74 2.09
CA SER A 257 -31.39 -24.98 2.89
C SER A 257 -31.70 -24.75 4.38
N THR A 258 -31.48 -23.54 4.88
CA THR A 258 -31.61 -23.22 6.33
C THR A 258 -32.95 -22.63 6.72
N LYS A 259 -33.74 -22.08 5.78
CA LYS A 259 -35.03 -21.44 6.05
C LYS A 259 -36.19 -22.35 5.63
N LYS A 260 -37.03 -22.72 6.60
CA LYS A 260 -38.25 -23.50 6.43
C LYS A 260 -39.47 -22.70 5.93
N GLU A 261 -39.38 -21.36 5.85
CA GLU A 261 -40.52 -20.51 5.46
C GLU A 261 -40.07 -19.35 4.54
N ASP A 262 -40.83 -19.20 3.46
CA ASP A 262 -40.70 -18.30 2.33
C ASP A 262 -40.85 -16.81 2.70
N LEU A 263 -39.80 -16.11 3.09
CA LEU A 263 -39.86 -14.65 3.12
C LEU A 263 -39.18 -14.00 1.89
N PHE A 264 -38.27 -14.70 1.23
CA PHE A 264 -37.65 -14.23 -0.02
C PHE A 264 -37.35 -15.40 -0.95
N SER A 265 -37.86 -15.35 -2.19
CA SER A 265 -37.48 -16.34 -3.20
C SER A 265 -36.02 -16.23 -3.58
N LYS A 266 -35.36 -17.35 -3.83
CA LYS A 266 -33.95 -17.37 -4.30
C LYS A 266 -33.74 -16.42 -5.49
N SER A 267 -34.68 -16.42 -6.44
CA SER A 267 -34.65 -15.56 -7.62
C SER A 267 -34.69 -14.05 -7.29
N SER A 268 -35.43 -13.67 -6.25
CA SER A 268 -35.50 -12.28 -5.81
C SER A 268 -34.17 -11.81 -5.18
N MET A 269 -33.50 -12.67 -4.39
CA MET A 269 -32.17 -12.37 -3.83
C MET A 269 -31.11 -12.30 -4.92
N GLU A 270 -31.10 -13.23 -5.87
CA GLU A 270 -30.22 -13.20 -7.04
C GLU A 270 -30.39 -11.91 -7.84
N ALA A 271 -31.61 -11.51 -8.11
CA ALA A 271 -31.91 -10.28 -8.84
C ALA A 271 -31.44 -9.03 -8.08
N GLU A 272 -31.62 -9.00 -6.76
CA GLU A 272 -31.16 -7.87 -5.95
C GLU A 272 -29.64 -7.78 -5.87
N ILE A 273 -28.93 -8.90 -5.68
CA ILE A 273 -27.46 -8.93 -5.69
C ILE A 273 -26.94 -8.46 -7.06
N LYS A 274 -27.53 -8.98 -8.14
CA LYS A 274 -27.16 -8.56 -9.49
C LYS A 274 -27.40 -7.07 -9.71
N ARG A 275 -28.53 -6.56 -9.26
CA ARG A 275 -28.86 -5.12 -9.33
C ARG A 275 -27.86 -4.26 -8.56
N GLN A 276 -27.40 -4.71 -7.37
CA GLN A 276 -26.40 -3.99 -6.57
C GLN A 276 -25.02 -4.03 -7.24
N LEU A 277 -24.61 -5.16 -7.79
CA LEU A 277 -23.36 -5.29 -8.53
C LEU A 277 -23.34 -4.46 -9.82
N GLU A 278 -24.45 -4.47 -10.57
CA GLU A 278 -24.60 -3.64 -11.77
C GLU A 278 -24.73 -2.15 -11.43
N GLY A 279 -25.31 -1.81 -10.27
CA GLY A 279 -25.39 -0.43 -9.76
C GLY A 279 -24.08 0.13 -9.21
N TYR A 280 -23.05 -0.70 -9.05
CA TYR A 280 -21.72 -0.24 -8.63
C TYR A 280 -21.03 0.49 -9.80
N PRO A 281 -20.72 1.80 -9.68
CA PRO A 281 -20.29 2.63 -10.81
C PRO A 281 -18.81 2.42 -11.18
N ALA A 282 -18.39 1.14 -11.33
CA ALA A 282 -17.01 0.78 -11.67
C ALA A 282 -16.55 1.38 -13.01
N GLU A 283 -17.47 1.66 -13.92
CA GLU A 283 -17.22 2.29 -15.21
C GLU A 283 -16.62 3.69 -15.05
N LEU A 284 -17.05 4.45 -14.05
CA LEU A 284 -16.49 5.78 -13.78
C LEU A 284 -14.99 5.72 -13.46
N LEU A 285 -14.60 4.71 -12.65
CA LEU A 285 -13.20 4.45 -12.32
C LEU A 285 -12.43 3.94 -13.54
N ALA A 286 -13.04 3.01 -14.29
CA ALA A 286 -12.43 2.42 -15.46
C ALA A 286 -12.18 3.45 -16.57
N GLU A 287 -13.11 4.37 -16.83
CA GLU A 287 -12.93 5.45 -17.79
C GLU A 287 -11.74 6.36 -17.46
N TYR A 288 -11.51 6.60 -16.18
CA TYR A 288 -10.38 7.41 -15.75
C TYR A 288 -9.07 6.62 -15.80
N PHE A 289 -9.01 5.46 -15.17
CA PHE A 289 -7.78 4.70 -14.99
C PHE A 289 -7.33 3.93 -16.23
N ALA A 290 -8.20 3.67 -17.23
CA ALA A 290 -7.81 3.04 -18.49
C ALA A 290 -7.08 3.99 -19.44
N LYS A 291 -7.09 5.30 -19.21
CA LYS A 291 -6.37 6.29 -20.01
C LYS A 291 -4.87 6.07 -19.90
N HIS A 292 -4.18 6.05 -21.04
CA HIS A 292 -2.75 5.79 -21.08
C HIS A 292 -1.93 6.74 -20.19
N ASP A 293 -2.24 8.02 -20.23
CA ASP A 293 -1.52 9.03 -19.46
C ASP A 293 -1.74 8.88 -17.95
N VAL A 294 -2.95 8.48 -17.54
CA VAL A 294 -3.27 8.20 -16.13
C VAL A 294 -2.51 6.96 -15.65
N MET A 295 -2.58 5.85 -16.43
CA MET A 295 -1.84 4.63 -16.10
C MET A 295 -0.33 4.86 -16.01
N LYS A 296 0.23 5.71 -16.86
CA LYS A 296 1.65 6.06 -16.85
C LYS A 296 2.06 6.76 -15.56
N LEU A 297 1.20 7.60 -15.00
CA LEU A 297 1.48 8.44 -13.83
C LEU A 297 1.13 7.79 -12.48
N LEU A 298 0.51 6.58 -12.46
CA LEU A 298 0.08 5.94 -11.20
C LEU A 298 1.22 5.81 -10.19
N PHE A 299 2.39 5.36 -10.63
CA PHE A 299 3.56 5.18 -9.77
C PHE A 299 4.15 6.50 -9.27
N ASP A 300 4.26 7.50 -10.13
CA ASP A 300 4.78 8.82 -9.75
C ASP A 300 3.84 9.54 -8.78
N ASN A 301 2.53 9.46 -9.03
CA ASN A 301 1.52 9.98 -8.12
C ASN A 301 1.52 9.26 -6.77
N ALA A 302 1.78 7.94 -6.76
CA ALA A 302 1.94 7.17 -5.52
C ALA A 302 3.11 7.70 -4.68
N ARG A 303 4.26 7.95 -5.31
CA ARG A 303 5.45 8.51 -4.65
C ARG A 303 5.20 9.95 -4.17
N GLU A 304 4.48 10.74 -4.93
CA GLU A 304 4.10 12.09 -4.53
C GLU A 304 3.21 12.08 -3.29
N CYS A 305 2.16 11.25 -3.27
CA CYS A 305 1.27 11.11 -2.11
C CYS A 305 2.04 10.63 -0.87
N GLU A 306 2.95 9.67 -1.00
CA GLU A 306 3.82 9.21 0.08
C GLU A 306 4.70 10.35 0.60
N LYS A 307 5.36 11.09 -0.30
CA LYS A 307 6.18 12.25 0.07
C LYS A 307 5.38 13.29 0.86
N ILE A 308 4.18 13.63 0.40
CA ILE A 308 3.29 14.60 1.04
C ILE A 308 2.88 14.14 2.44
N ALA A 309 2.53 12.86 2.59
CA ALA A 309 2.14 12.30 3.89
C ALA A 309 3.23 12.42 4.95
N TYR A 310 4.49 12.38 4.54
CA TYR A 310 5.65 12.50 5.44
C TYR A 310 6.20 13.93 5.58
N LEU A 311 5.64 14.94 4.93
CA LEU A 311 6.06 16.31 5.19
C LEU A 311 5.82 16.68 6.66
N SER A 312 6.70 17.47 7.25
CA SER A 312 6.54 17.98 8.63
C SER A 312 5.18 18.68 8.81
N THR A 313 4.78 19.45 7.78
CA THR A 313 3.43 20.03 7.66
C THR A 313 2.83 19.55 6.34
N PRO A 314 1.90 18.58 6.34
CA PRO A 314 1.25 18.14 5.11
C PRO A 314 0.37 19.26 4.55
N PRO A 315 0.43 19.53 3.24
CA PRO A 315 -0.43 20.52 2.61
C PRO A 315 -1.90 20.10 2.69
N LYS A 316 -2.79 21.07 2.68
CA LYS A 316 -4.22 20.82 2.52
C LYS A 316 -4.50 20.23 1.14
N THR A 317 -5.64 19.56 0.99
CA THR A 317 -6.07 18.99 -0.29
C THR A 317 -6.24 20.04 -1.41
N THR A 318 -6.44 21.31 -1.04
CA THR A 318 -6.48 22.45 -1.97
C THR A 318 -5.10 22.92 -2.47
N GLU A 319 -4.00 22.46 -1.87
CA GLU A 319 -2.63 22.95 -2.13
C GLU A 319 -1.72 21.93 -2.83
N ILE A 320 -2.25 20.77 -3.18
CA ILE A 320 -1.52 19.67 -3.84
C ILE A 320 -1.51 19.81 -5.37
N SER A 321 -0.77 18.95 -6.06
CA SER A 321 -0.67 18.94 -7.51
C SER A 321 -2.02 18.72 -8.20
N ILE A 322 -2.12 19.19 -9.44
CA ILE A 322 -3.35 19.04 -10.24
C ILE A 322 -3.69 17.57 -10.49
N GLN A 323 -2.68 16.69 -10.59
CA GLN A 323 -2.86 15.26 -10.79
C GLN A 323 -3.57 14.63 -9.57
N ILE A 324 -3.09 14.93 -8.38
CA ILE A 324 -3.70 14.42 -7.14
C ILE A 324 -5.08 15.04 -6.89
N LYS A 325 -5.27 16.35 -7.21
CA LYS A 325 -6.60 16.97 -7.17
C LYS A 325 -7.59 16.29 -8.13
N SER A 326 -7.14 15.98 -9.36
CA SER A 326 -7.99 15.28 -10.33
C SER A 326 -8.40 13.90 -9.82
N LEU A 327 -7.48 13.16 -9.20
CA LEU A 327 -7.77 11.88 -8.56
C LEU A 327 -8.77 12.05 -7.41
N LEU A 328 -8.54 13.00 -6.50
CA LEU A 328 -9.48 13.27 -5.40
C LEU A 328 -10.85 13.68 -5.91
N GLY A 329 -10.93 14.49 -6.97
CA GLY A 329 -12.18 14.87 -7.61
C GLY A 329 -12.96 13.67 -8.15
N LEU A 330 -12.28 12.74 -8.83
CA LEU A 330 -12.88 11.47 -9.26
C LEU A 330 -13.44 10.66 -8.07
N LEU A 331 -12.65 10.56 -6.99
CA LEU A 331 -13.05 9.81 -5.80
C LEU A 331 -14.22 10.48 -5.08
N CYS A 332 -14.26 11.80 -5.02
CA CYS A 332 -15.40 12.54 -4.48
C CYS A 332 -16.70 12.25 -5.26
N ASP A 333 -16.63 12.27 -6.60
CA ASP A 333 -17.80 11.93 -7.43
C ASP A 333 -18.27 10.50 -7.22
N PHE A 334 -17.30 9.57 -7.18
CA PHE A 334 -17.60 8.16 -6.95
C PHE A 334 -18.28 7.94 -5.59
N PHE A 335 -17.75 8.57 -4.53
CA PHE A 335 -18.29 8.44 -3.17
C PHE A 335 -19.48 9.36 -2.89
N LYS A 336 -19.87 10.21 -3.85
CA LYS A 336 -20.93 11.24 -3.71
C LYS A 336 -20.63 12.25 -2.58
N ILE A 337 -19.36 12.60 -2.44
CA ILE A 337 -18.87 13.65 -1.54
C ILE A 337 -18.76 14.96 -2.34
N ASP A 338 -19.17 16.09 -1.74
CA ASP A 338 -19.05 17.39 -2.42
C ASP A 338 -17.57 17.74 -2.67
N ARG A 339 -17.21 17.85 -3.96
CA ARG A 339 -15.85 18.22 -4.36
C ARG A 339 -15.39 19.55 -3.76
N LYS A 340 -16.27 20.55 -3.67
CA LYS A 340 -15.93 21.88 -3.15
C LYS A 340 -15.56 21.87 -1.67
N ALA A 341 -15.98 20.84 -0.94
CA ALA A 341 -15.59 20.68 0.44
C ALA A 341 -14.19 20.06 0.60
N VAL A 342 -13.67 19.41 -0.46
CA VAL A 342 -12.39 18.66 -0.40
C VAL A 342 -11.29 19.39 -1.18
N ILE A 343 -11.56 19.89 -2.40
CA ILE A 343 -10.58 20.45 -3.35
C ILE A 343 -10.96 21.83 -3.87
#